data_ad77cc7a1d1450b608765c58bf5b7b7f
#
_entry.id   ad77cc7a1d1450b608765c58bf5b7b7f
#
_cell.length_a   1.000
_cell.length_b   1.000
_cell.length_c   1.000
_cell.angle_alpha   90.00
_cell.angle_beta   90.00
_cell.angle_gamma   90.00
#
_symmetry.space_group_name_H-M   'P 1'
#
loop_
_entity.id
_entity.type
_entity.pdbx_description
1 polymer ?
#
loop_
_entity_poly.entity_id
_entity_poly.type
_entity_poly.pdbx_seq_one_letter_code
_entity_poly.pdbx_strand_id
1 'polypeptide(L)'
;GIPVSTAEPWHVWTKYPELVEQVDYLAVHMLPYWEGIHIDIAVDYVIDRINDLKRLYPGKPIVIAEVGWPSNGRTRQSAVASDQNEAIFLRRFLDRAEREDYVYYVMEAFDQPWKRKTEGAVGAYWGVFDVERQPKFPFSAPIVNIPHWHVLAGVSVVIALITFGLLLIDARTLTHHGRSFLAVVAYTAATAMVWIVYDYAHQYLTVSAVIVGILMLIGMIGVILVLLVEAHEWAEALWVRERRRSFSPVPIDDARLPMVSVHVPCHNEPPEMLIETLDALARLDYPRYEVIVIDNNTKDPAIWKPVEAHCQTLGERFRFYHVDPLSGFKSGALNYALARTAPEAEIIGVIDSDYLVDPDWLRDLAPQFLHPETAVVQAPQDYRDSADNAFKSMCYAEYRGFFYIGMVTRNERNAIIQHGTMTMVRRTALQEVGNWSEWCITEDAELGLKIFAHGYEARYIPRSYGKGLMPDSFSAYKSQRFRWAYGAVQIMRNYTGELLGTASSRLTVGQRYH
;
A
#
# COMPACT_ATOMS: atom_id res chain seq x y z
N GLY A 1 52.54 -44.21 -19.85
CA GLY A 1 51.16 -43.96 -20.25
C GLY A 1 50.79 -42.48 -19.99
N ILE A 2 49.68 -42.03 -20.50
CA ILE A 2 49.14 -40.71 -20.18
C ILE A 2 48.48 -40.81 -18.78
N PRO A 3 48.79 -39.94 -17.81
CA PRO A 3 48.13 -39.93 -16.49
C PRO A 3 46.62 -39.72 -16.63
N VAL A 4 45.82 -40.49 -15.88
CA VAL A 4 44.34 -40.44 -15.93
C VAL A 4 43.78 -40.16 -14.55
N SER A 5 42.76 -39.34 -14.49
CA SER A 5 41.98 -39.05 -13.30
C SER A 5 40.52 -38.77 -13.61
N THR A 6 39.67 -38.75 -12.61
CA THR A 6 38.34 -38.11 -12.65
C THR A 6 38.37 -36.81 -11.83
N ALA A 7 37.53 -35.84 -12.17
CA ALA A 7 37.44 -34.58 -11.49
C ALA A 7 36.19 -34.57 -10.58
N GLU A 8 36.40 -34.44 -9.26
CA GLU A 8 35.39 -34.58 -8.24
C GLU A 8 35.51 -33.52 -7.14
N PRO A 9 34.45 -33.16 -6.46
CA PRO A 9 34.51 -32.33 -5.24
C PRO A 9 35.40 -32.98 -4.17
N TRP A 10 36.10 -32.16 -3.37
CA TRP A 10 37.08 -32.63 -2.38
C TRP A 10 36.54 -33.72 -1.45
N HIS A 11 35.26 -33.62 -1.04
CA HIS A 11 34.62 -34.57 -0.13
C HIS A 11 34.37 -35.94 -0.74
N VAL A 12 34.32 -36.08 -2.07
CA VAL A 12 34.19 -37.36 -2.76
C VAL A 12 35.46 -38.17 -2.56
N TRP A 13 36.63 -37.54 -2.67
CA TRP A 13 37.93 -38.20 -2.45
C TRP A 13 38.08 -38.69 -1.01
N THR A 14 37.51 -38.01 -0.02
CA THR A 14 37.55 -38.46 1.38
C THR A 14 36.53 -39.55 1.69
N LYS A 15 35.42 -39.60 0.96
CA LYS A 15 34.33 -40.55 1.19
C LYS A 15 34.54 -41.88 0.50
N TYR A 16 35.25 -41.87 -0.63
CA TYR A 16 35.47 -43.04 -1.48
C TYR A 16 36.97 -43.28 -1.74
N PRO A 17 37.74 -43.77 -0.73
CA PRO A 17 39.17 -43.97 -0.84
C PRO A 17 39.56 -44.99 -1.93
N GLU A 18 38.69 -45.93 -2.25
CA GLU A 18 38.87 -46.88 -3.34
C GLU A 18 39.02 -46.22 -4.71
N LEU A 19 38.46 -45.03 -4.90
CA LEU A 19 38.60 -44.26 -6.14
C LEU A 19 40.04 -43.73 -6.30
N VAL A 20 40.70 -43.41 -5.20
CA VAL A 20 42.07 -42.87 -5.20
C VAL A 20 43.08 -43.88 -5.74
N GLU A 21 42.85 -45.21 -5.55
CA GLU A 21 43.69 -46.27 -6.06
C GLU A 21 43.60 -46.45 -7.59
N GLN A 22 42.49 -45.98 -8.17
CA GLN A 22 42.20 -46.19 -9.61
C GLN A 22 42.70 -45.04 -10.50
N VAL A 23 43.22 -43.93 -9.91
CA VAL A 23 43.64 -42.73 -10.62
C VAL A 23 45.12 -42.44 -10.41
N ASP A 24 45.75 -41.75 -11.35
CA ASP A 24 47.17 -41.39 -11.25
C ASP A 24 47.39 -40.13 -10.37
N TYR A 25 46.41 -39.22 -10.30
CA TYR A 25 46.40 -38.01 -9.49
C TYR A 25 45.00 -37.67 -9.05
N LEU A 26 44.83 -36.81 -8.03
CA LEU A 26 43.53 -36.29 -7.58
C LEU A 26 43.22 -34.98 -8.30
N ALA A 27 42.17 -35.01 -9.15
CA ALA A 27 41.64 -33.80 -9.76
C ALA A 27 40.45 -33.29 -8.90
N VAL A 28 40.62 -32.15 -8.23
CA VAL A 28 39.74 -31.72 -7.12
C VAL A 28 39.03 -30.42 -7.46
N HIS A 29 37.71 -30.41 -7.30
CA HIS A 29 36.92 -29.18 -7.39
C HIS A 29 36.90 -28.49 -6.03
N MET A 30 37.30 -27.21 -6.00
CA MET A 30 37.38 -26.34 -4.82
C MET A 30 36.52 -25.11 -5.03
N LEU A 31 35.21 -25.24 -4.77
CA LEU A 31 34.20 -24.20 -5.02
C LEU A 31 33.49 -23.83 -3.73
N PRO A 32 34.15 -23.05 -2.84
CA PRO A 32 33.64 -22.74 -1.48
C PRO A 32 32.32 -21.97 -1.48
N TYR A 33 31.96 -21.30 -2.58
CA TYR A 33 30.64 -20.68 -2.73
C TYR A 33 29.50 -21.70 -2.59
N TRP A 34 29.64 -22.88 -3.22
CA TRP A 34 28.60 -23.92 -3.15
C TRP A 34 28.45 -24.50 -1.73
N GLU A 35 29.46 -24.38 -0.90
CA GLU A 35 29.48 -24.83 0.48
C GLU A 35 29.04 -23.71 1.45
N GLY A 36 28.73 -22.52 0.95
CA GLY A 36 28.22 -21.39 1.74
C GLY A 36 29.27 -20.69 2.59
N ILE A 37 30.56 -20.82 2.24
CA ILE A 37 31.68 -20.27 3.00
C ILE A 37 31.79 -18.76 2.78
N HIS A 38 31.99 -17.98 3.87
CA HIS A 38 32.16 -16.54 3.77
C HIS A 38 33.47 -16.18 3.04
N ILE A 39 33.45 -15.12 2.22
CA ILE A 39 34.58 -14.71 1.37
C ILE A 39 35.89 -14.51 2.13
N ASP A 40 35.83 -14.01 3.36
CA ASP A 40 37.03 -13.72 4.12
C ASP A 40 37.84 -14.95 4.50
N ILE A 41 37.22 -16.11 4.61
CA ILE A 41 37.84 -17.39 4.99
C ILE A 41 37.84 -18.39 3.82
N ALA A 42 37.27 -18.03 2.66
CA ALA A 42 37.07 -18.96 1.56
C ALA A 42 38.37 -19.52 0.99
N VAL A 43 39.42 -18.72 0.89
CA VAL A 43 40.73 -19.17 0.40
C VAL A 43 41.42 -20.07 1.42
N ASP A 44 41.43 -19.70 2.71
CA ASP A 44 42.00 -20.54 3.77
C ASP A 44 41.24 -21.88 3.85
N TYR A 45 39.92 -21.88 3.67
CA TYR A 45 39.13 -23.09 3.58
C TYR A 45 39.59 -24.00 2.43
N VAL A 46 39.83 -23.47 1.23
CA VAL A 46 40.38 -24.23 0.11
C VAL A 46 41.73 -24.86 0.45
N ILE A 47 42.65 -24.08 1.05
CA ILE A 47 43.97 -24.55 1.43
C ILE A 47 43.90 -25.65 2.50
N ASP A 48 43.03 -25.50 3.49
CA ASP A 48 42.82 -26.52 4.52
C ASP A 48 42.33 -27.85 3.91
N ARG A 49 41.36 -27.79 2.96
CA ARG A 49 40.90 -29.00 2.27
C ARG A 49 42.00 -29.68 1.43
N ILE A 50 42.83 -28.89 0.76
CA ILE A 50 44.00 -29.43 0.05
C ILE A 50 44.98 -30.10 1.03
N ASN A 51 45.26 -29.47 2.15
CA ASN A 51 46.16 -30.02 3.19
C ASN A 51 45.58 -31.29 3.83
N ASP A 52 44.25 -31.36 3.99
CA ASP A 52 43.58 -32.58 4.46
C ASP A 52 43.79 -33.74 3.46
N LEU A 53 43.63 -33.49 2.15
CA LEU A 53 43.86 -34.49 1.13
C LEU A 53 45.34 -34.94 1.04
N LYS A 54 46.28 -33.97 1.16
CA LYS A 54 47.74 -34.29 1.22
C LYS A 54 48.07 -35.20 2.40
N ARG A 55 47.40 -34.97 3.56
CA ARG A 55 47.60 -35.81 4.77
C ARG A 55 46.99 -37.21 4.61
N LEU A 56 45.83 -37.31 3.99
CA LEU A 56 45.10 -38.58 3.79
C LEU A 56 45.81 -39.45 2.74
N TYR A 57 46.36 -38.83 1.68
CA TYR A 57 46.96 -39.54 0.54
C TYR A 57 48.39 -39.06 0.26
N PRO A 58 49.36 -39.39 1.14
CA PRO A 58 50.72 -38.94 0.99
C PRO A 58 51.36 -39.45 -0.32
N GLY A 59 51.97 -38.54 -1.08
CA GLY A 59 52.63 -38.86 -2.35
C GLY A 59 51.72 -38.92 -3.58
N LYS A 60 50.39 -38.80 -3.40
CA LYS A 60 49.47 -38.69 -4.53
C LYS A 60 49.48 -37.26 -5.06
N PRO A 61 49.76 -37.00 -6.35
CA PRO A 61 49.68 -35.64 -6.90
C PRO A 61 48.25 -35.09 -6.82
N ILE A 62 48.13 -33.79 -6.49
CA ILE A 62 46.84 -33.09 -6.44
C ILE A 62 46.85 -31.98 -7.49
N VAL A 63 45.82 -31.94 -8.29
CA VAL A 63 45.51 -30.87 -9.26
C VAL A 63 44.17 -30.26 -8.87
N ILE A 64 44.14 -28.97 -8.67
CA ILE A 64 42.90 -28.24 -8.43
C ILE A 64 42.23 -28.06 -9.80
N ALA A 65 41.30 -28.94 -10.14
CA ALA A 65 40.67 -29.00 -11.47
C ALA A 65 39.66 -27.87 -11.69
N GLU A 66 39.06 -27.36 -10.59
CA GLU A 66 38.18 -26.21 -10.64
C GLU A 66 38.32 -25.38 -9.35
N VAL A 67 38.55 -24.10 -9.49
CA VAL A 67 38.55 -23.14 -8.39
C VAL A 67 37.98 -21.81 -8.89
N GLY A 68 37.06 -21.20 -8.13
CA GLY A 68 36.43 -19.97 -8.55
C GLY A 68 35.41 -19.45 -7.54
N TRP A 69 34.90 -18.27 -7.87
CA TRP A 69 33.83 -17.62 -7.14
C TRP A 69 32.93 -16.86 -8.13
N PRO A 70 31.58 -16.93 -8.02
CA PRO A 70 30.71 -16.29 -9.00
C PRO A 70 30.56 -14.79 -8.73
N SER A 71 30.45 -14.00 -9.81
CA SER A 71 30.28 -12.54 -9.74
C SER A 71 28.85 -12.08 -9.52
N ASN A 72 27.86 -12.92 -9.82
CA ASN A 72 26.45 -12.57 -9.64
C ASN A 72 25.64 -13.83 -9.35
N GLY A 73 24.44 -13.64 -8.81
CA GLY A 73 23.52 -14.70 -8.48
C GLY A 73 23.05 -14.66 -7.03
N ARG A 74 22.41 -15.74 -6.60
CA ARG A 74 21.79 -15.82 -5.27
C ARG A 74 22.86 -16.01 -4.19
N THR A 75 22.71 -15.30 -3.07
CA THR A 75 23.49 -15.61 -1.83
C THR A 75 23.19 -17.03 -1.36
N ARG A 76 24.24 -17.78 -1.04
CA ARG A 76 24.16 -19.13 -0.49
C ARG A 76 24.76 -19.17 0.91
N GLN A 77 23.91 -19.27 1.93
CA GLN A 77 24.30 -19.11 3.33
C GLN A 77 25.12 -17.82 3.55
N SER A 78 26.44 -17.93 3.86
CA SER A 78 27.34 -16.78 4.05
C SER A 78 28.11 -16.39 2.77
N ALA A 79 27.96 -17.15 1.68
CA ALA A 79 28.63 -16.88 0.41
C ALA A 79 27.79 -15.93 -0.46
N VAL A 80 28.30 -14.73 -0.70
CA VAL A 80 27.67 -13.70 -1.54
C VAL A 80 28.36 -13.67 -2.88
N ALA A 81 27.61 -13.90 -3.95
CA ALA A 81 28.08 -13.73 -5.33
C ALA A 81 28.13 -12.23 -5.67
N SER A 82 29.31 -11.73 -6.04
CA SER A 82 29.53 -10.35 -6.51
C SER A 82 30.87 -10.24 -7.22
N ASP A 83 31.02 -9.25 -8.13
CA ASP A 83 32.29 -8.95 -8.82
C ASP A 83 33.42 -8.68 -7.80
N GLN A 84 33.08 -8.00 -6.70
CA GLN A 84 34.03 -7.74 -5.62
C GLN A 84 34.52 -9.04 -4.98
N ASN A 85 33.61 -9.95 -4.63
CA ASN A 85 33.98 -11.18 -3.95
C ASN A 85 34.72 -12.14 -4.89
N GLU A 86 34.36 -12.18 -6.17
CA GLU A 86 35.13 -12.89 -7.17
C GLU A 86 36.57 -12.36 -7.26
N ALA A 87 36.73 -11.04 -7.34
CA ALA A 87 38.04 -10.40 -7.35
C ALA A 87 38.87 -10.67 -6.08
N ILE A 88 38.24 -10.57 -4.89
CA ILE A 88 38.90 -10.87 -3.61
C ILE A 88 39.36 -12.32 -3.56
N PHE A 89 38.45 -13.25 -3.92
CA PHE A 89 38.75 -14.67 -3.91
C PHE A 89 39.91 -15.01 -4.85
N LEU A 90 39.79 -14.64 -6.13
CA LEU A 90 40.81 -14.99 -7.12
C LEU A 90 42.16 -14.36 -6.82
N ARG A 91 42.23 -13.09 -6.43
CA ARG A 91 43.50 -12.45 -6.08
C ARG A 91 44.18 -13.14 -4.91
N ARG A 92 43.46 -13.41 -3.82
CA ARG A 92 43.99 -14.10 -2.64
C ARG A 92 44.40 -15.53 -2.96
N PHE A 93 43.59 -16.24 -3.77
CA PHE A 93 43.88 -17.58 -4.17
C PHE A 93 45.13 -17.67 -5.07
N LEU A 94 45.23 -16.83 -6.10
CA LEU A 94 46.38 -16.79 -7.02
C LEU A 94 47.70 -16.51 -6.28
N ASP A 95 47.72 -15.50 -5.39
CA ASP A 95 48.88 -15.20 -4.52
C ASP A 95 49.27 -16.39 -3.63
N ARG A 96 48.30 -17.15 -3.15
CA ARG A 96 48.55 -18.32 -2.31
C ARG A 96 49.01 -19.52 -3.14
N ALA A 97 48.39 -19.73 -4.30
CA ALA A 97 48.74 -20.85 -5.21
C ALA A 97 50.15 -20.73 -5.79
N GLU A 98 50.60 -19.49 -6.07
CA GLU A 98 51.96 -19.21 -6.51
C GLU A 98 53.00 -19.55 -5.39
N ARG A 99 52.74 -19.16 -4.14
CA ARG A 99 53.63 -19.46 -3.01
C ARG A 99 53.74 -20.93 -2.68
N GLU A 100 52.67 -21.69 -2.89
CA GLU A 100 52.59 -23.11 -2.53
C GLU A 100 52.75 -24.05 -3.73
N ASP A 101 53.08 -23.49 -4.90
CA ASP A 101 53.30 -24.21 -6.18
C ASP A 101 52.17 -25.17 -6.52
N TYR A 102 50.91 -24.70 -6.47
CA TYR A 102 49.76 -25.49 -6.84
C TYR A 102 49.54 -25.51 -8.35
N VAL A 103 49.20 -26.69 -8.88
CA VAL A 103 48.63 -26.80 -10.22
C VAL A 103 47.12 -26.61 -10.16
N TYR A 104 46.60 -25.59 -10.82
CA TYR A 104 45.19 -25.24 -10.75
C TYR A 104 44.59 -24.79 -12.09
N TYR A 105 43.26 -24.89 -12.19
CA TYR A 105 42.45 -24.34 -13.28
C TYR A 105 41.35 -23.46 -12.68
N VAL A 106 41.29 -22.20 -13.14
CA VAL A 106 40.25 -21.28 -12.72
C VAL A 106 38.95 -21.57 -13.43
N MET A 107 37.88 -21.73 -12.71
CA MET A 107 36.53 -21.83 -13.23
C MET A 107 35.89 -20.43 -13.18
N GLU A 108 35.72 -19.74 -14.32
CA GLU A 108 36.05 -20.11 -15.68
C GLU A 108 36.52 -18.87 -16.46
N ALA A 109 36.93 -18.99 -17.71
CA ALA A 109 37.47 -17.87 -18.47
C ALA A 109 36.38 -16.82 -18.78
N PHE A 110 35.22 -17.26 -19.27
CA PHE A 110 34.14 -16.40 -19.72
C PHE A 110 32.82 -16.80 -19.07
N ASP A 111 31.97 -15.82 -18.80
CA ASP A 111 30.60 -16.06 -18.37
C ASP A 111 29.83 -16.89 -19.39
N GLN A 112 29.02 -17.82 -18.90
CA GLN A 112 28.29 -18.78 -19.75
C GLN A 112 26.77 -18.78 -19.42
N PRO A 113 25.99 -17.84 -19.97
CA PRO A 113 24.55 -17.69 -19.63
C PRO A 113 23.71 -18.97 -19.81
N TRP A 114 24.11 -19.88 -20.68
CA TRP A 114 23.40 -21.15 -20.92
C TRP A 114 23.42 -22.08 -19.70
N LYS A 115 24.46 -22.02 -18.85
CA LYS A 115 24.57 -22.80 -17.61
C LYS A 115 23.50 -22.46 -16.57
N ARG A 116 22.81 -21.31 -16.72
CA ARG A 116 21.68 -20.93 -15.89
C ARG A 116 20.59 -22.01 -15.82
N LYS A 117 20.43 -22.82 -16.88
CA LYS A 117 19.42 -23.88 -16.91
C LYS A 117 19.77 -25.09 -16.02
N THR A 118 21.03 -25.34 -15.81
CA THR A 118 21.54 -26.52 -15.08
C THR A 118 21.99 -26.16 -13.65
N GLU A 119 22.61 -25.01 -13.48
CA GLU A 119 23.23 -24.58 -12.21
C GLU A 119 22.46 -23.42 -11.50
N GLY A 120 21.32 -22.98 -12.07
CA GLY A 120 20.58 -21.83 -11.59
C GLY A 120 21.21 -20.50 -12.02
N ALA A 121 20.72 -19.38 -11.46
CA ALA A 121 21.15 -18.05 -11.89
C ALA A 121 22.67 -17.85 -11.82
N VAL A 122 23.31 -18.38 -10.79
CA VAL A 122 24.74 -18.26 -10.53
C VAL A 122 25.62 -18.94 -11.59
N GLY A 123 25.14 -20.01 -12.21
CA GLY A 123 25.89 -20.74 -13.23
C GLY A 123 26.31 -19.91 -14.45
N ALA A 124 25.64 -18.77 -14.65
CA ALA A 124 25.95 -17.84 -15.73
C ALA A 124 27.17 -16.94 -15.46
N TYR A 125 27.69 -16.87 -14.23
CA TYR A 125 28.54 -15.77 -13.75
C TYR A 125 29.87 -16.24 -13.12
N TRP A 126 30.44 -17.34 -13.58
CA TRP A 126 31.71 -17.85 -13.06
C TRP A 126 32.94 -17.35 -13.83
N GLY A 127 32.74 -16.65 -14.95
CA GLY A 127 33.82 -16.19 -15.81
C GLY A 127 34.59 -15.04 -15.19
N VAL A 128 35.90 -15.02 -15.34
CA VAL A 128 36.78 -13.88 -15.05
C VAL A 128 36.49 -12.70 -15.98
N PHE A 129 36.01 -13.02 -17.16
CA PHE A 129 35.54 -12.09 -18.19
C PHE A 129 34.04 -12.29 -18.41
N ASP A 130 33.35 -11.24 -18.80
CA ASP A 130 31.95 -11.31 -19.22
C ASP A 130 31.78 -12.02 -20.59
N VAL A 131 30.51 -12.10 -21.06
CA VAL A 131 30.22 -12.71 -22.40
C VAL A 131 30.81 -11.92 -23.57
N GLU A 132 31.11 -10.64 -23.37
CA GLU A 132 31.73 -9.75 -24.37
C GLU A 132 33.25 -9.75 -24.26
N ARG A 133 33.82 -10.61 -23.42
CA ARG A 133 35.25 -10.78 -23.13
C ARG A 133 35.87 -9.54 -22.45
N GLN A 134 35.06 -8.76 -21.75
CA GLN A 134 35.57 -7.65 -20.93
C GLN A 134 35.89 -8.15 -19.51
N PRO A 135 37.01 -7.67 -18.90
CA PRO A 135 37.32 -8.03 -17.53
C PRO A 135 36.29 -7.43 -16.56
N LYS A 136 35.72 -8.27 -15.71
CA LYS A 136 34.71 -7.84 -14.73
C LYS A 136 35.32 -7.03 -13.57
N PHE A 137 36.59 -7.23 -13.31
CA PHE A 137 37.31 -6.50 -12.27
C PHE A 137 38.80 -6.31 -12.63
N PRO A 138 39.48 -5.31 -12.05
CA PRO A 138 40.91 -5.11 -12.28
C PRO A 138 41.74 -6.07 -11.43
N PHE A 139 42.79 -6.67 -11.98
CA PHE A 139 43.65 -7.63 -11.27
C PHE A 139 44.59 -6.97 -10.26
N SER A 140 44.98 -5.71 -10.43
CA SER A 140 45.96 -5.03 -9.60
C SER A 140 45.48 -3.72 -8.96
N ALA A 141 44.47 -3.05 -9.52
CA ALA A 141 43.90 -1.82 -8.98
C ALA A 141 42.98 -2.07 -7.77
N PRO A 142 42.63 -1.05 -6.98
CA PRO A 142 41.65 -1.20 -5.91
C PRO A 142 40.31 -1.76 -6.41
N ILE A 143 39.72 -2.66 -5.62
CA ILE A 143 38.41 -3.26 -5.94
C ILE A 143 37.33 -2.27 -5.53
N VAL A 144 36.44 -1.93 -6.45
CA VAL A 144 35.30 -1.05 -6.20
C VAL A 144 34.03 -1.88 -6.29
N ASN A 145 33.21 -1.87 -5.22
CA ASN A 145 31.98 -2.65 -5.11
C ASN A 145 30.97 -2.34 -6.22
N ILE A 146 30.80 -1.06 -6.52
CA ILE A 146 29.83 -0.59 -7.52
C ILE A 146 30.61 0.35 -8.45
N PRO A 147 31.01 -0.14 -9.62
CA PRO A 147 31.60 0.73 -10.65
C PRO A 147 30.67 1.91 -10.95
N HIS A 148 31.25 3.10 -11.13
CA HIS A 148 30.49 4.33 -11.43
C HIS A 148 29.43 4.73 -10.41
N TRP A 149 29.54 4.34 -9.12
CA TRP A 149 28.59 4.69 -8.05
C TRP A 149 28.24 6.18 -7.99
N HIS A 150 29.20 7.06 -8.33
CA HIS A 150 28.99 8.52 -8.36
C HIS A 150 27.98 8.95 -9.43
N VAL A 151 27.91 8.26 -10.58
CA VAL A 151 26.91 8.50 -11.63
C VAL A 151 25.54 8.06 -11.14
N LEU A 152 25.44 6.87 -10.54
CA LEU A 152 24.19 6.37 -9.95
C LEU A 152 23.66 7.28 -8.85
N ALA A 153 24.56 7.77 -7.98
CA ALA A 153 24.23 8.75 -6.94
C ALA A 153 23.73 10.07 -7.56
N GLY A 154 24.39 10.55 -8.61
CA GLY A 154 23.96 11.76 -9.33
C GLY A 154 22.56 11.60 -9.94
N VAL A 155 22.29 10.48 -10.61
CA VAL A 155 20.96 10.16 -11.16
C VAL A 155 19.91 10.10 -10.05
N SER A 156 20.21 9.43 -8.92
CA SER A 156 19.32 9.37 -7.76
C SER A 156 18.99 10.76 -7.21
N VAL A 157 19.99 11.64 -7.10
CA VAL A 157 19.79 13.03 -6.64
C VAL A 157 18.89 13.80 -7.60
N VAL A 158 19.12 13.70 -8.92
CA VAL A 158 18.29 14.39 -9.92
C VAL A 158 16.83 13.93 -9.85
N ILE A 159 16.59 12.63 -9.83
CA ILE A 159 15.23 12.07 -9.69
C ILE A 159 14.60 12.53 -8.36
N ALA A 160 15.36 12.49 -7.27
CA ALA A 160 14.89 12.92 -5.95
C ALA A 160 14.50 14.41 -5.95
N LEU A 161 15.29 15.28 -6.57
CA LEU A 161 15.00 16.71 -6.65
C LEU A 161 13.73 16.99 -7.47
N ILE A 162 13.53 16.28 -8.59
CA ILE A 162 12.31 16.38 -9.39
C ILE A 162 11.10 15.92 -8.56
N THR A 163 11.18 14.74 -7.96
CA THR A 163 10.10 14.18 -7.14
C THR A 163 9.78 15.10 -5.95
N PHE A 164 10.79 15.56 -5.23
CA PHE A 164 10.63 16.50 -4.13
C PHE A 164 10.00 17.82 -4.58
N GLY A 165 10.44 18.38 -5.71
CA GLY A 165 9.85 19.57 -6.30
C GLY A 165 8.36 19.41 -6.61
N LEU A 166 7.97 18.27 -7.18
CA LEU A 166 6.56 17.94 -7.44
C LEU A 166 5.75 17.85 -6.15
N LEU A 167 6.27 17.19 -5.11
CA LEU A 167 5.62 17.10 -3.80
C LEU A 167 5.45 18.47 -3.11
N LEU A 168 6.31 19.44 -3.42
CA LEU A 168 6.23 20.79 -2.83
C LEU A 168 5.30 21.75 -3.56
N ILE A 169 4.76 21.43 -4.73
CA ILE A 169 3.93 22.35 -5.53
C ILE A 169 2.76 22.90 -4.70
N ASP A 170 2.09 22.05 -3.91
CA ASP A 170 0.97 22.46 -3.06
C ASP A 170 1.29 22.47 -1.55
N ALA A 171 2.53 22.18 -1.18
CA ALA A 171 2.96 22.02 0.22
C ALA A 171 3.51 23.33 0.85
N ARG A 172 2.97 24.49 0.46
CA ARG A 172 3.46 25.82 0.91
C ARG A 172 3.36 26.04 2.43
N THR A 173 2.42 25.40 3.08
CA THR A 173 2.14 25.53 4.51
C THR A 173 2.98 24.59 5.38
N LEU A 174 3.75 23.67 4.81
CA LEU A 174 4.59 22.73 5.56
C LEU A 174 5.73 23.44 6.30
N THR A 175 5.98 22.99 7.52
CA THR A 175 7.16 23.36 8.31
C THR A 175 8.44 22.78 7.68
N HIS A 176 9.61 23.19 8.19
CA HIS A 176 10.89 22.63 7.74
C HIS A 176 10.98 21.12 7.99
N HIS A 177 10.42 20.60 9.10
CA HIS A 177 10.41 19.16 9.41
C HIS A 177 9.62 18.37 8.35
N GLY A 178 8.44 18.85 7.95
CA GLY A 178 7.64 18.20 6.91
C GLY A 178 8.35 18.19 5.55
N ARG A 179 9.00 19.30 5.20
CA ARG A 179 9.80 19.36 3.95
C ARG A 179 11.01 18.44 4.00
N SER A 180 11.73 18.38 5.13
CA SER A 180 12.85 17.45 5.30
C SER A 180 12.41 15.98 5.22
N PHE A 181 11.27 15.64 5.83
CA PHE A 181 10.68 14.31 5.71
C PHE A 181 10.40 13.93 4.26
N LEU A 182 9.73 14.81 3.50
CA LEU A 182 9.45 14.56 2.08
C LEU A 182 10.73 14.46 1.23
N ALA A 183 11.78 15.24 1.55
CA ALA A 183 13.06 15.14 0.87
C ALA A 183 13.73 13.77 1.11
N VAL A 184 13.70 13.26 2.34
CA VAL A 184 14.23 11.93 2.68
C VAL A 184 13.45 10.84 1.95
N VAL A 185 12.11 10.91 1.95
CA VAL A 185 11.25 9.94 1.24
C VAL A 185 11.53 9.95 -0.26
N ALA A 186 11.59 11.13 -0.88
CA ALA A 186 11.88 11.27 -2.31
C ALA A 186 13.26 10.71 -2.67
N TYR A 187 14.28 10.99 -1.84
CA TYR A 187 15.64 10.47 -2.05
C TYR A 187 15.72 8.95 -1.90
N THR A 188 15.06 8.40 -0.88
CA THR A 188 15.02 6.95 -0.65
C THR A 188 14.32 6.23 -1.81
N ALA A 189 13.17 6.73 -2.26
CA ALA A 189 12.43 6.16 -3.37
C ALA A 189 13.24 6.22 -4.69
N ALA A 190 13.87 7.37 -4.98
CA ALA A 190 14.71 7.55 -6.16
C ALA A 190 15.93 6.60 -6.13
N THR A 191 16.60 6.48 -4.98
CA THR A 191 17.76 5.60 -4.83
C THR A 191 17.38 4.14 -4.98
N ALA A 192 16.26 3.70 -4.38
CA ALA A 192 15.75 2.34 -4.53
C ALA A 192 15.44 2.02 -6.00
N MET A 193 14.78 2.93 -6.71
CA MET A 193 14.45 2.77 -8.13
C MET A 193 15.72 2.65 -8.99
N VAL A 194 16.67 3.56 -8.81
CA VAL A 194 17.95 3.54 -9.56
C VAL A 194 18.72 2.26 -9.29
N TRP A 195 18.76 1.82 -8.03
CA TRP A 195 19.42 0.57 -7.64
C TRP A 195 18.78 -0.65 -8.30
N ILE A 196 17.46 -0.77 -8.26
CA ILE A 196 16.75 -1.92 -8.87
C ILE A 196 16.98 -1.97 -10.37
N VAL A 197 16.90 -0.82 -11.05
CA VAL A 197 17.15 -0.76 -12.50
C VAL A 197 18.61 -1.12 -12.81
N TYR A 198 19.55 -0.61 -12.02
CA TYR A 198 20.98 -0.92 -12.18
C TYR A 198 21.24 -2.42 -12.01
N ASP A 199 20.78 -3.01 -10.91
CA ASP A 199 20.96 -4.44 -10.63
C ASP A 199 20.35 -5.33 -11.72
N TYR A 200 19.15 -4.96 -12.17
CA TYR A 200 18.47 -5.70 -13.22
C TYR A 200 19.17 -5.58 -14.59
N ALA A 201 19.72 -4.41 -14.91
CA ALA A 201 20.45 -4.18 -16.16
C ALA A 201 21.79 -4.94 -16.24
N HIS A 202 22.38 -5.32 -15.08
CA HIS A 202 23.63 -6.07 -15.03
C HIS A 202 23.42 -7.61 -14.99
N GLN A 203 22.23 -8.08 -15.31
CA GLN A 203 21.91 -9.50 -15.38
C GLN A 203 21.77 -9.99 -16.81
N TYR A 204 22.22 -11.23 -17.08
CA TYR A 204 21.94 -11.91 -18.35
C TYR A 204 20.48 -12.33 -18.41
N LEU A 205 19.64 -11.50 -19.04
CA LEU A 205 18.18 -11.67 -19.04
C LEU A 205 17.74 -12.52 -20.24
N THR A 206 16.80 -13.44 -19.99
CA THR A 206 16.02 -14.08 -21.06
C THR A 206 14.90 -13.16 -21.51
N VAL A 207 14.34 -13.37 -22.69
CA VAL A 207 13.20 -12.58 -23.21
C VAL A 207 12.03 -12.59 -22.22
N SER A 208 11.71 -13.74 -21.62
CA SER A 208 10.67 -13.85 -20.60
C SER A 208 11.00 -13.03 -19.35
N ALA A 209 12.27 -13.03 -18.90
CA ALA A 209 12.70 -12.22 -17.77
C ALA A 209 12.57 -10.72 -18.07
N VAL A 210 12.90 -10.26 -19.27
CA VAL A 210 12.70 -8.85 -19.68
C VAL A 210 11.23 -8.47 -19.62
N ILE A 211 10.33 -9.29 -20.17
CA ILE A 211 8.88 -9.01 -20.13
C ILE A 211 8.39 -8.90 -18.68
N VAL A 212 8.73 -9.87 -17.82
CA VAL A 212 8.36 -9.86 -16.41
C VAL A 212 8.95 -8.64 -15.71
N GLY A 213 10.22 -8.29 -15.98
CA GLY A 213 10.88 -7.11 -15.41
C GLY A 213 10.18 -5.80 -15.77
N ILE A 214 9.73 -5.63 -17.00
CA ILE A 214 8.96 -4.45 -17.42
C ILE A 214 7.64 -4.36 -16.66
N LEU A 215 6.90 -5.48 -16.53
CA LEU A 215 5.66 -5.51 -15.77
C LEU A 215 5.89 -5.19 -14.29
N MET A 216 6.94 -5.73 -13.69
CA MET A 216 7.32 -5.44 -12.30
C MET A 216 7.74 -3.98 -12.12
N LEU A 217 8.46 -3.40 -13.09
CA LEU A 217 8.84 -1.98 -13.05
C LEU A 217 7.61 -1.06 -13.08
N ILE A 218 6.63 -1.36 -13.94
CA ILE A 218 5.36 -0.62 -13.97
C ILE A 218 4.63 -0.73 -12.63
N GLY A 219 4.54 -1.94 -12.07
CA GLY A 219 3.95 -2.16 -10.75
C GLY A 219 4.69 -1.41 -9.64
N MET A 220 6.01 -1.44 -9.64
CA MET A 220 6.85 -0.71 -8.69
C MET A 220 6.63 0.81 -8.76
N ILE A 221 6.55 1.38 -9.97
CA ILE A 221 6.24 2.80 -10.14
C ILE A 221 4.87 3.11 -9.52
N GLY A 222 3.86 2.26 -9.75
CA GLY A 222 2.55 2.43 -9.13
C GLY A 222 2.61 2.43 -7.59
N VAL A 223 3.33 1.47 -6.99
CA VAL A 223 3.52 1.40 -5.54
C VAL A 223 4.24 2.64 -5.00
N ILE A 224 5.32 3.07 -5.66
CA ILE A 224 6.06 4.29 -5.27
C ILE A 224 5.14 5.52 -5.31
N LEU A 225 4.32 5.67 -6.35
CA LEU A 225 3.37 6.79 -6.43
C LEU A 225 2.39 6.79 -5.25
N VAL A 226 1.83 5.64 -4.90
CA VAL A 226 0.94 5.51 -3.71
C VAL A 226 1.69 5.91 -2.43
N LEU A 227 2.89 5.37 -2.23
CA LEU A 227 3.71 5.70 -1.03
C LEU A 227 4.08 7.18 -0.95
N LEU A 228 4.33 7.84 -2.08
CA LEU A 228 4.62 9.28 -2.13
C LEU A 228 3.37 10.11 -1.76
N VAL A 229 2.18 9.70 -2.23
CA VAL A 229 0.90 10.33 -1.86
C VAL A 229 0.65 10.20 -0.36
N GLU A 230 0.78 9.00 0.19
CA GLU A 230 0.63 8.75 1.63
C GLU A 230 1.65 9.55 2.46
N ALA A 231 2.92 9.58 2.04
CA ALA A 231 3.94 10.38 2.72
C ALA A 231 3.59 11.88 2.70
N HIS A 232 3.03 12.38 1.60
CA HIS A 232 2.57 13.76 1.51
C HIS A 232 1.40 14.03 2.47
N GLU A 233 0.40 13.15 2.52
CA GLU A 233 -0.72 13.26 3.48
C GLU A 233 -0.21 13.24 4.94
N TRP A 234 0.73 12.35 5.27
CA TRP A 234 1.37 12.32 6.58
C TRP A 234 2.10 13.61 6.92
N ALA A 235 2.86 14.16 5.97
CA ALA A 235 3.58 15.41 6.16
C ALA A 235 2.62 16.57 6.45
N GLU A 236 1.52 16.66 5.73
CA GLU A 236 0.47 17.67 5.95
C GLU A 236 -0.28 17.46 7.27
N ALA A 237 -0.53 16.21 7.67
CA ALA A 237 -1.20 15.94 8.92
C ALA A 237 -0.39 16.38 10.14
N LEU A 238 0.94 16.11 10.13
CA LEU A 238 1.81 16.29 11.29
C LEU A 238 2.55 17.63 11.33
N TRP A 239 2.87 18.22 10.16
CA TRP A 239 3.79 19.35 10.08
C TRP A 239 3.25 20.56 9.30
N VAL A 240 1.92 20.71 9.17
CA VAL A 240 1.32 21.92 8.64
C VAL A 240 1.34 23.03 9.70
N ARG A 241 1.63 24.27 9.30
CA ARG A 241 1.63 25.44 10.21
C ARG A 241 0.24 25.92 10.52
N GLU A 242 -0.56 26.10 9.49
CA GLU A 242 -1.93 26.59 9.57
C GLU A 242 -2.79 25.83 8.57
N ARG A 243 -3.95 25.39 9.01
CA ARG A 243 -4.94 24.75 8.14
C ARG A 243 -5.74 25.81 7.42
N ARG A 244 -5.88 25.70 6.11
CA ARG A 244 -6.68 26.63 5.30
C ARG A 244 -8.17 26.44 5.52
N ARG A 245 -8.57 25.21 5.79
CA ARG A 245 -9.97 24.80 5.97
C ARG A 245 -10.10 24.09 7.33
N SER A 246 -10.23 24.89 8.39
CA SER A 246 -10.52 24.39 9.72
C SER A 246 -11.91 24.85 10.11
N PHE A 247 -12.82 23.92 10.32
CA PHE A 247 -14.19 24.21 10.70
C PHE A 247 -14.42 23.76 12.14
N SER A 248 -15.07 24.60 12.90
CA SER A 248 -15.47 24.35 14.29
C SER A 248 -16.95 24.70 14.48
N PRO A 249 -17.61 24.11 15.48
CA PRO A 249 -18.97 24.50 15.84
C PRO A 249 -19.09 26.01 16.08
N VAL A 250 -20.17 26.60 15.57
CA VAL A 250 -20.49 28.03 15.76
C VAL A 250 -21.81 28.11 16.51
N PRO A 251 -21.84 28.71 17.71
CA PRO A 251 -23.09 28.93 18.42
C PRO A 251 -24.06 29.82 17.61
N ILE A 252 -25.30 29.37 17.49
CA ILE A 252 -26.33 30.06 16.74
C ILE A 252 -27.65 30.05 17.51
N ASP A 253 -28.46 31.09 17.31
CA ASP A 253 -29.82 31.16 17.83
C ASP A 253 -30.71 30.08 17.22
N ASP A 254 -31.47 29.36 18.06
CA ASP A 254 -32.37 28.28 17.66
C ASP A 254 -33.36 28.70 16.54
N ALA A 255 -33.77 29.95 16.52
CA ALA A 255 -34.67 30.48 15.49
C ALA A 255 -34.05 30.49 14.08
N ARG A 256 -32.74 30.47 13.98
CA ARG A 256 -31.98 30.47 12.71
C ARG A 256 -31.51 29.08 12.27
N LEU A 257 -31.74 28.05 13.08
CA LEU A 257 -31.33 26.70 12.77
C LEU A 257 -32.21 26.11 11.63
N PRO A 258 -31.60 25.55 10.56
CA PRO A 258 -32.36 24.92 9.49
C PRO A 258 -33.05 23.64 9.97
N MET A 259 -34.14 23.23 9.32
CA MET A 259 -34.78 21.96 9.61
C MET A 259 -33.98 20.82 9.00
N VAL A 260 -33.76 19.76 9.79
CA VAL A 260 -33.01 18.57 9.37
C VAL A 260 -33.93 17.35 9.33
N SER A 261 -33.89 16.60 8.22
CA SER A 261 -34.50 15.26 8.13
C SER A 261 -33.40 14.20 8.23
N VAL A 262 -33.44 13.40 9.30
CA VAL A 262 -32.47 12.32 9.52
C VAL A 262 -33.03 11.04 8.93
N HIS A 263 -32.32 10.43 7.98
CA HIS A 263 -32.67 9.19 7.33
C HIS A 263 -31.87 8.02 7.90
N VAL A 264 -32.56 6.97 8.31
CA VAL A 264 -31.99 5.73 8.89
C VAL A 264 -32.39 4.56 8.00
N PRO A 265 -31.61 4.23 6.97
CA PRO A 265 -31.85 3.03 6.17
C PRO A 265 -31.43 1.79 6.95
N CYS A 266 -32.26 0.75 6.96
CA CYS A 266 -31.94 -0.54 7.61
C CYS A 266 -32.43 -1.72 6.77
N HIS A 267 -31.80 -2.86 6.94
CA HIS A 267 -32.13 -4.10 6.25
C HIS A 267 -31.73 -5.31 7.08
N ASN A 268 -32.72 -6.03 7.60
CA ASN A 268 -32.52 -7.26 8.36
C ASN A 268 -31.59 -7.07 9.59
N GLU A 269 -31.71 -5.93 10.26
CA GLU A 269 -30.88 -5.57 11.42
C GLU A 269 -31.54 -6.04 12.72
N PRO A 270 -30.74 -6.41 13.74
CA PRO A 270 -31.26 -6.76 15.06
C PRO A 270 -32.12 -5.62 15.64
N PRO A 271 -33.38 -5.87 16.07
CA PRO A 271 -34.26 -4.82 16.55
C PRO A 271 -33.69 -4.01 17.70
N GLU A 272 -33.01 -4.66 18.64
CA GLU A 272 -32.42 -4.04 19.84
C GLU A 272 -31.37 -3.00 19.46
N MET A 273 -30.52 -3.31 18.49
CA MET A 273 -29.47 -2.41 17.99
C MET A 273 -30.08 -1.16 17.35
N LEU A 274 -31.09 -1.32 16.50
CA LEU A 274 -31.74 -0.19 15.84
C LEU A 274 -32.55 0.64 16.84
N ILE A 275 -33.17 0.04 17.86
CA ILE A 275 -33.85 0.74 18.93
C ILE A 275 -32.87 1.62 19.73
N GLU A 276 -31.68 1.12 20.05
CA GLU A 276 -30.62 1.91 20.71
C GLU A 276 -30.24 3.14 19.86
N THR A 277 -30.12 2.99 18.54
CA THR A 277 -29.85 4.09 17.60
C THR A 277 -30.99 5.11 17.62
N LEU A 278 -32.25 4.69 17.61
CA LEU A 278 -33.38 5.58 17.65
C LEU A 278 -33.48 6.32 18.99
N ASP A 279 -33.20 5.66 20.11
CA ASP A 279 -33.12 6.28 21.42
C ASP A 279 -32.00 7.35 21.50
N ALA A 280 -30.87 7.12 20.82
CA ALA A 280 -29.81 8.11 20.71
C ALA A 280 -30.28 9.32 19.89
N LEU A 281 -30.97 9.11 18.77
CA LEU A 281 -31.54 10.17 17.95
C LEU A 281 -32.65 10.95 18.69
N ALA A 282 -33.40 10.32 19.57
CA ALA A 282 -34.43 10.98 20.38
C ALA A 282 -33.82 11.95 21.42
N ARG A 283 -32.54 11.79 21.78
CA ARG A 283 -31.80 12.65 22.72
C ARG A 283 -31.07 13.81 22.06
N LEU A 284 -31.21 14.00 20.73
CA LEU A 284 -30.57 15.13 20.03
C LEU A 284 -31.03 16.49 20.60
N ASP A 285 -30.07 17.34 20.96
CA ASP A 285 -30.32 18.72 21.36
C ASP A 285 -30.47 19.61 20.12
N TYR A 286 -31.63 19.47 19.44
CA TYR A 286 -31.92 20.23 18.24
C TYR A 286 -33.43 20.50 18.11
N PRO A 287 -33.87 21.76 17.88
CA PRO A 287 -35.29 22.08 17.94
C PRO A 287 -36.12 21.59 16.75
N ARG A 288 -35.54 21.54 15.56
CA ARG A 288 -36.25 21.33 14.28
C ARG A 288 -35.69 20.17 13.50
N TYR A 289 -36.12 18.94 13.83
CA TYR A 289 -35.75 17.72 13.08
C TYR A 289 -36.87 16.70 13.06
N GLU A 290 -36.79 15.82 12.08
CA GLU A 290 -37.53 14.56 11.98
C GLU A 290 -36.58 13.40 11.75
N VAL A 291 -37.03 12.19 12.02
CA VAL A 291 -36.31 10.93 11.76
C VAL A 291 -37.20 10.04 10.88
N ILE A 292 -36.67 9.61 9.73
CA ILE A 292 -37.34 8.69 8.82
C ILE A 292 -36.55 7.39 8.79
N VAL A 293 -37.15 6.33 9.29
CA VAL A 293 -36.60 4.98 9.30
C VAL A 293 -37.16 4.21 8.08
N ILE A 294 -36.29 3.67 7.26
CA ILE A 294 -36.66 2.87 6.10
C ILE A 294 -36.11 1.46 6.24
N ASP A 295 -36.99 0.54 6.60
CA ASP A 295 -36.68 -0.88 6.55
C ASP A 295 -36.99 -1.42 5.15
N ASN A 296 -35.96 -1.86 4.44
CA ASN A 296 -36.08 -2.32 3.08
C ASN A 296 -35.86 -3.83 2.95
N ASN A 297 -36.84 -4.52 2.38
CA ASN A 297 -36.77 -5.95 2.02
C ASN A 297 -36.55 -6.92 3.21
N THR A 298 -36.77 -6.53 4.44
CA THR A 298 -36.73 -7.44 5.61
C THR A 298 -37.97 -8.33 5.59
N LYS A 299 -37.79 -9.65 5.47
CA LYS A 299 -38.91 -10.59 5.30
C LYS A 299 -39.57 -10.98 6.62
N ASP A 300 -38.79 -11.05 7.69
CA ASP A 300 -39.27 -11.49 8.99
C ASP A 300 -39.91 -10.34 9.79
N PRO A 301 -41.22 -10.41 10.06
CA PRO A 301 -41.92 -9.41 10.87
C PRO A 301 -41.39 -9.31 12.33
N ALA A 302 -40.75 -10.35 12.83
CA ALA A 302 -40.16 -10.31 14.16
C ALA A 302 -38.97 -9.35 14.26
N ILE A 303 -38.36 -8.97 13.13
CA ILE A 303 -37.25 -8.04 13.06
C ILE A 303 -37.75 -6.59 12.97
N TRP A 304 -38.65 -6.26 12.04
CA TRP A 304 -39.03 -4.87 11.80
C TRP A 304 -40.19 -4.35 12.65
N LYS A 305 -41.18 -5.22 13.05
CA LYS A 305 -42.34 -4.77 13.85
C LYS A 305 -41.98 -4.20 15.23
N PRO A 306 -41.03 -4.74 15.99
CA PRO A 306 -40.60 -4.12 17.24
C PRO A 306 -40.07 -2.70 17.03
N VAL A 307 -39.35 -2.46 15.94
CA VAL A 307 -38.82 -1.12 15.58
C VAL A 307 -39.94 -0.16 15.21
N GLU A 308 -40.91 -0.61 14.39
CA GLU A 308 -42.11 0.18 14.07
C GLU A 308 -42.86 0.60 15.35
N ALA A 309 -43.13 -0.36 16.23
CA ALA A 309 -43.79 -0.07 17.50
C ALA A 309 -42.99 0.92 18.37
N HIS A 310 -41.66 0.78 18.41
CA HIS A 310 -40.80 1.71 19.15
C HIS A 310 -40.86 3.13 18.57
N CYS A 311 -40.79 3.29 17.25
CA CYS A 311 -40.94 4.59 16.58
C CYS A 311 -42.25 5.28 16.98
N GLN A 312 -43.37 4.53 17.10
CA GLN A 312 -44.65 5.08 17.56
C GLN A 312 -44.57 5.62 19.01
N THR A 313 -43.77 5.00 19.88
CA THR A 313 -43.57 5.48 21.25
C THR A 313 -42.73 6.74 21.35
N LEU A 314 -41.85 6.98 20.37
CA LEU A 314 -40.98 8.16 20.30
C LEU A 314 -41.70 9.40 19.78
N GLY A 315 -42.92 9.26 19.25
CA GLY A 315 -43.80 10.37 18.85
C GLY A 315 -43.68 10.77 17.37
N GLU A 316 -44.39 11.83 16.99
CA GLU A 316 -44.60 12.25 15.59
C GLU A 316 -43.32 12.60 14.82
N ARG A 317 -42.22 12.88 15.50
CA ARG A 317 -40.93 13.15 14.86
C ARG A 317 -40.32 11.90 14.22
N PHE A 318 -40.73 10.68 14.64
CA PHE A 318 -40.20 9.41 14.18
C PHE A 318 -41.21 8.73 13.28
N ARG A 319 -40.85 8.58 11.99
CA ARG A 319 -41.69 7.91 11.00
C ARG A 319 -40.99 6.65 10.51
N PHE A 320 -41.70 5.53 10.58
CA PHE A 320 -41.21 4.22 10.14
C PHE A 320 -41.92 3.79 8.87
N TYR A 321 -41.16 3.25 7.91
CA TYR A 321 -41.67 2.67 6.69
C TYR A 321 -40.99 1.33 6.43
N HIS A 322 -41.81 0.26 6.36
CA HIS A 322 -41.38 -1.04 5.85
C HIS A 322 -41.76 -1.13 4.37
N VAL A 323 -40.77 -1.42 3.50
CA VAL A 323 -40.96 -1.46 2.05
C VAL A 323 -40.35 -2.71 1.44
N ASP A 324 -41.19 -3.58 0.91
CA ASP A 324 -40.82 -4.84 0.27
C ASP A 324 -41.77 -5.14 -0.91
N PRO A 325 -41.30 -5.23 -2.17
CA PRO A 325 -39.91 -5.08 -2.60
C PRO A 325 -39.48 -3.60 -2.78
N LEU A 326 -38.20 -3.33 -2.51
CA LEU A 326 -37.55 -2.07 -2.83
C LEU A 326 -36.21 -2.36 -3.54
N SER A 327 -36.04 -1.77 -4.74
CA SER A 327 -34.81 -1.84 -5.51
C SER A 327 -33.78 -0.79 -5.03
N GLY A 328 -32.52 -0.91 -5.48
CA GLY A 328 -31.50 0.11 -5.26
C GLY A 328 -30.79 0.05 -3.91
N PHE A 329 -30.99 -1.01 -3.11
CA PHE A 329 -30.32 -1.20 -1.82
C PHE A 329 -30.44 0.04 -0.90
N LYS A 330 -29.33 0.50 -0.30
CA LYS A 330 -29.29 1.68 0.56
C LYS A 330 -29.71 2.96 -0.18
N SER A 331 -29.24 3.15 -1.41
CA SER A 331 -29.62 4.29 -2.27
C SER A 331 -31.13 4.35 -2.50
N GLY A 332 -31.74 3.21 -2.82
CA GLY A 332 -33.19 3.12 -2.99
C GLY A 332 -33.95 3.50 -1.72
N ALA A 333 -33.49 3.04 -0.53
CA ALA A 333 -34.07 3.40 0.74
C ALA A 333 -33.94 4.91 1.03
N LEU A 334 -32.77 5.49 0.76
CA LEU A 334 -32.53 6.92 0.93
C LEU A 334 -33.37 7.77 -0.04
N ASN A 335 -33.51 7.37 -1.30
CA ASN A 335 -34.39 8.04 -2.27
C ASN A 335 -35.89 7.93 -1.86
N TYR A 336 -36.27 6.78 -1.31
CA TYR A 336 -37.61 6.58 -0.77
C TYR A 336 -37.89 7.50 0.43
N ALA A 337 -36.94 7.66 1.33
CA ALA A 337 -37.00 8.58 2.47
C ALA A 337 -37.08 10.03 1.99
N LEU A 338 -36.25 10.41 1.00
CA LEU A 338 -36.20 11.78 0.45
C LEU A 338 -37.56 12.21 -0.11
N ALA A 339 -38.28 11.30 -0.79
CA ALA A 339 -39.62 11.56 -1.31
C ALA A 339 -40.70 11.79 -0.20
N ARG A 340 -40.39 11.42 1.04
CA ARG A 340 -41.26 11.53 2.23
C ARG A 340 -40.77 12.54 3.25
N THR A 341 -39.65 13.16 2.96
CA THR A 341 -39.05 14.24 3.78
C THR A 341 -40.00 15.43 3.87
N ALA A 342 -40.13 16.00 5.06
CA ALA A 342 -40.94 17.19 5.28
C ALA A 342 -40.54 18.32 4.32
N PRO A 343 -41.52 19.06 3.76
CA PRO A 343 -41.22 20.14 2.79
C PRO A 343 -40.25 21.19 3.33
N GLU A 344 -40.29 21.44 4.63
CA GLU A 344 -39.47 22.45 5.34
C GLU A 344 -38.05 21.99 5.63
N ALA A 345 -37.75 20.70 5.45
CA ALA A 345 -36.40 20.18 5.69
C ALA A 345 -35.43 20.67 4.60
N GLU A 346 -34.44 21.40 5.03
CA GLU A 346 -33.40 22.00 4.18
C GLU A 346 -32.16 21.08 4.07
N ILE A 347 -31.96 20.23 5.09
CA ILE A 347 -30.79 19.37 5.25
C ILE A 347 -31.26 17.93 5.41
N ILE A 348 -30.56 17.01 4.75
CA ILE A 348 -30.72 15.57 4.92
C ILE A 348 -29.52 15.04 5.71
N GLY A 349 -29.75 14.49 6.89
CA GLY A 349 -28.76 13.75 7.66
C GLY A 349 -28.88 12.25 7.37
N VAL A 350 -27.76 11.53 7.29
CA VAL A 350 -27.77 10.07 7.10
C VAL A 350 -27.02 9.39 8.23
N ILE A 351 -27.65 8.42 8.88
CA ILE A 351 -27.11 7.63 9.97
C ILE A 351 -27.35 6.15 9.68
N ASP A 352 -26.33 5.32 9.85
CA ASP A 352 -26.46 3.87 9.79
C ASP A 352 -27.16 3.32 11.04
N SER A 353 -27.78 2.16 10.91
CA SER A 353 -28.67 1.53 11.90
C SER A 353 -28.00 1.11 13.22
N ASP A 354 -26.66 1.15 13.28
CA ASP A 354 -25.84 0.74 14.43
C ASP A 354 -25.18 1.89 15.19
N TYR A 355 -25.47 3.15 14.81
CA TYR A 355 -24.81 4.35 15.35
C TYR A 355 -25.50 4.93 16.59
N LEU A 356 -24.73 5.13 17.64
CA LEU A 356 -25.12 5.93 18.79
C LEU A 356 -24.59 7.35 18.62
N VAL A 357 -25.48 8.28 18.33
CA VAL A 357 -25.13 9.68 18.04
C VAL A 357 -25.06 10.52 19.31
N ASP A 358 -24.15 11.49 19.35
CA ASP A 358 -24.06 12.50 20.40
C ASP A 358 -25.20 13.51 20.27
N PRO A 359 -25.74 14.02 21.38
CA PRO A 359 -26.80 15.04 21.38
C PRO A 359 -26.45 16.30 20.58
N ASP A 360 -25.19 16.67 20.54
CA ASP A 360 -24.70 17.89 19.87
C ASP A 360 -24.52 17.75 18.35
N TRP A 361 -24.67 16.56 17.78
CA TRP A 361 -24.38 16.29 16.37
C TRP A 361 -25.02 17.29 15.40
N LEU A 362 -26.33 17.47 15.48
CA LEU A 362 -27.04 18.40 14.60
C LEU A 362 -26.71 19.87 14.95
N ARG A 363 -26.61 20.19 16.24
CA ARG A 363 -26.35 21.53 16.72
C ARG A 363 -25.02 22.10 16.27
N ASP A 364 -23.99 21.24 16.23
CA ASP A 364 -22.64 21.61 15.83
C ASP A 364 -22.44 21.65 14.31
N LEU A 365 -23.12 20.78 13.57
CA LEU A 365 -22.89 20.64 12.12
C LEU A 365 -23.86 21.44 11.25
N ALA A 366 -25.15 21.49 11.58
CA ALA A 366 -26.16 22.14 10.76
C ALA A 366 -25.88 23.64 10.50
N PRO A 367 -25.30 24.42 11.43
CA PRO A 367 -24.97 25.82 11.16
C PRO A 367 -24.00 26.05 10.00
N GLN A 368 -23.19 25.06 9.64
CA GLN A 368 -22.28 25.15 8.50
C GLN A 368 -23.02 25.37 7.16
N PHE A 369 -24.28 24.98 7.07
CA PHE A 369 -25.13 25.17 5.90
C PHE A 369 -25.68 26.60 5.72
N LEU A 370 -25.42 27.50 6.64
CA LEU A 370 -25.71 28.93 6.45
C LEU A 370 -24.84 29.55 5.34
N HIS A 371 -23.74 28.90 4.97
CA HIS A 371 -22.96 29.23 3.79
C HIS A 371 -23.60 28.56 2.56
N PRO A 372 -24.09 29.34 1.57
CA PRO A 372 -24.86 28.81 0.44
C PRO A 372 -24.11 27.75 -0.39
N GLU A 373 -22.79 27.91 -0.50
CA GLU A 373 -21.90 27.01 -1.23
C GLU A 373 -21.68 25.65 -0.54
N THR A 374 -21.96 25.55 0.77
CA THR A 374 -21.79 24.31 1.52
C THR A 374 -22.91 23.34 1.21
N ALA A 375 -22.60 22.24 0.55
CA ALA A 375 -23.55 21.17 0.22
C ALA A 375 -23.39 19.92 1.05
N VAL A 376 -22.20 19.64 1.59
CA VAL A 376 -21.94 18.49 2.46
C VAL A 376 -21.24 18.96 3.74
N VAL A 377 -21.66 18.41 4.88
CA VAL A 377 -20.94 18.52 6.15
C VAL A 377 -20.75 17.11 6.68
N GLN A 378 -19.50 16.74 6.94
CA GLN A 378 -19.11 15.38 7.31
C GLN A 378 -18.33 15.37 8.60
N ALA A 379 -18.64 14.43 9.49
CA ALA A 379 -17.86 14.09 10.68
C ALA A 379 -17.20 12.70 10.52
N PRO A 380 -16.14 12.38 11.28
CA PRO A 380 -15.51 11.06 11.27
C PRO A 380 -16.49 9.97 11.66
N GLN A 381 -16.32 8.78 11.06
CA GLN A 381 -16.86 7.57 11.64
C GLN A 381 -16.00 7.15 12.83
N ASP A 382 -16.64 6.70 13.89
CA ASP A 382 -16.00 6.20 15.11
C ASP A 382 -16.74 4.95 15.59
N TYR A 383 -16.12 4.17 16.49
CA TYR A 383 -16.60 2.83 16.83
C TYR A 383 -16.51 2.57 18.33
N ARG A 384 -17.60 2.00 18.91
CA ARG A 384 -17.72 1.79 20.35
C ARG A 384 -17.06 0.50 20.84
N ASP A 385 -16.89 -0.49 19.97
CA ASP A 385 -16.40 -1.82 20.24
C ASP A 385 -14.93 -2.08 19.79
N SER A 386 -14.21 -1.00 19.49
CA SER A 386 -12.84 -1.04 18.96
C SER A 386 -11.82 -1.71 19.89
N ALA A 387 -12.10 -1.78 21.19
CA ALA A 387 -11.24 -2.39 22.21
C ALA A 387 -11.58 -3.85 22.55
N ASP A 388 -12.64 -4.43 21.98
CA ASP A 388 -13.13 -5.78 22.35
C ASP A 388 -12.11 -6.87 22.07
N ASN A 389 -11.32 -6.75 21.00
CA ASN A 389 -10.29 -7.70 20.64
C ASN A 389 -9.23 -7.08 19.72
N ALA A 390 -8.11 -7.79 19.54
CA ALA A 390 -6.98 -7.33 18.73
C ALA A 390 -7.35 -7.06 17.26
N PHE A 391 -8.24 -7.87 16.67
CA PHE A 391 -8.69 -7.68 15.29
C PHE A 391 -9.44 -6.34 15.12
N LYS A 392 -10.41 -6.06 16.01
CA LYS A 392 -11.16 -4.79 16.02
C LYS A 392 -10.21 -3.60 16.25
N SER A 393 -9.25 -3.73 17.17
CA SER A 393 -8.25 -2.67 17.42
C SER A 393 -7.38 -2.37 16.20
N MET A 394 -6.98 -3.39 15.44
CA MET A 394 -6.23 -3.21 14.18
C MET A 394 -7.07 -2.53 13.10
N CYS A 395 -8.31 -2.97 12.90
CA CYS A 395 -9.25 -2.32 11.99
C CYS A 395 -9.48 -0.85 12.39
N TYR A 396 -9.63 -0.58 13.69
CA TYR A 396 -9.83 0.78 14.21
C TYR A 396 -8.63 1.69 13.93
N ALA A 397 -7.42 1.19 14.05
CA ALA A 397 -6.21 1.94 13.73
C ALA A 397 -6.20 2.39 12.26
N GLU A 398 -6.62 1.53 11.32
CA GLU A 398 -6.78 1.87 9.90
C GLU A 398 -7.83 2.97 9.70
N TYR A 399 -9.02 2.82 10.30
CA TYR A 399 -10.09 3.83 10.22
C TYR A 399 -9.64 5.17 10.77
N ARG A 400 -8.91 5.20 11.90
CA ARG A 400 -8.38 6.44 12.47
C ARG A 400 -7.40 7.12 11.52
N GLY A 401 -6.52 6.38 10.86
CA GLY A 401 -5.63 6.91 9.82
C GLY A 401 -6.43 7.59 8.72
N PHE A 402 -7.45 6.92 8.21
CA PHE A 402 -8.28 7.46 7.15
C PHE A 402 -9.05 8.73 7.59
N PHE A 403 -9.77 8.70 8.73
CA PHE A 403 -10.64 9.81 9.14
C PHE A 403 -9.87 10.99 9.75
N TYR A 404 -8.84 10.76 10.55
CA TYR A 404 -8.15 11.83 11.28
C TYR A 404 -6.86 12.33 10.61
N ILE A 405 -6.37 11.62 9.59
CA ILE A 405 -5.25 12.01 8.75
C ILE A 405 -5.73 12.30 7.33
N GLY A 406 -6.15 11.28 6.61
CA GLY A 406 -6.50 11.38 5.20
C GLY A 406 -7.63 12.35 4.91
N MET A 407 -8.75 12.29 5.66
CA MET A 407 -9.88 13.19 5.45
C MET A 407 -9.59 14.64 5.84
N VAL A 408 -8.77 14.86 6.85
CA VAL A 408 -8.34 16.19 7.26
C VAL A 408 -7.46 16.84 6.20
N THR A 409 -6.55 16.09 5.59
CA THR A 409 -5.70 16.60 4.50
C THR A 409 -6.50 16.83 3.22
N ARG A 410 -7.44 15.97 2.88
CA ARG A 410 -8.37 16.15 1.75
C ARG A 410 -9.27 17.37 1.93
N ASN A 411 -9.69 17.65 3.17
CA ASN A 411 -10.49 18.84 3.45
C ASN A 411 -9.77 20.14 3.09
N GLU A 412 -8.43 20.21 3.21
CA GLU A 412 -7.63 21.37 2.81
C GLU A 412 -7.81 21.76 1.32
N ARG A 413 -8.22 20.80 0.48
CA ARG A 413 -8.44 20.94 -0.97
C ARG A 413 -9.90 20.90 -1.36
N ASN A 414 -10.82 20.90 -0.40
CA ASN A 414 -12.25 20.66 -0.64
C ASN A 414 -12.51 19.35 -1.40
N ALA A 415 -11.80 18.28 -1.01
CA ALA A 415 -11.76 17.00 -1.72
C ALA A 415 -12.05 15.81 -0.80
N ILE A 416 -12.87 15.99 0.22
CA ILE A 416 -13.26 14.90 1.12
C ILE A 416 -14.02 13.81 0.34
N ILE A 417 -13.83 12.57 0.75
CA ILE A 417 -14.67 11.47 0.28
C ILE A 417 -15.89 11.41 1.18
N GLN A 418 -17.08 11.64 0.65
CA GLN A 418 -18.31 11.56 1.42
C GLN A 418 -18.56 10.11 1.87
N HIS A 419 -19.08 9.95 3.07
CA HIS A 419 -19.41 8.64 3.68
C HIS A 419 -20.90 8.52 3.92
N GLY A 420 -21.37 7.28 3.96
CA GLY A 420 -22.78 6.92 4.08
C GLY A 420 -23.38 7.10 5.48
N THR A 421 -22.61 7.57 6.46
CA THR A 421 -23.10 7.86 7.82
C THR A 421 -22.36 9.05 8.42
N MET A 422 -22.88 9.66 9.48
CA MET A 422 -22.36 10.89 10.11
C MET A 422 -22.19 12.03 9.08
N THR A 423 -23.05 12.05 8.07
CA THR A 423 -23.05 13.01 6.96
C THR A 423 -24.33 13.80 6.92
N MET A 424 -24.22 15.05 6.53
CA MET A 424 -25.35 15.92 6.23
C MET A 424 -25.20 16.47 4.82
N VAL A 425 -26.29 16.54 4.07
CA VAL A 425 -26.31 17.02 2.69
C VAL A 425 -27.39 18.08 2.53
N ARG A 426 -27.10 19.21 1.86
CA ARG A 426 -28.08 20.20 1.47
C ARG A 426 -29.09 19.58 0.50
N ARG A 427 -30.39 19.63 0.84
CA ARG A 427 -31.45 18.99 0.05
C ARG A 427 -31.50 19.52 -1.40
N THR A 428 -31.36 20.81 -1.60
CA THR A 428 -31.40 21.40 -2.95
C THR A 428 -30.23 20.95 -3.81
N ALA A 429 -29.01 20.89 -3.24
CA ALA A 429 -27.84 20.39 -3.96
C ALA A 429 -27.98 18.88 -4.29
N LEU A 430 -28.50 18.08 -3.33
CA LEU A 430 -28.77 16.65 -3.55
C LEU A 430 -29.73 16.44 -4.72
N GLN A 431 -30.82 17.23 -4.79
CA GLN A 431 -31.81 17.15 -5.87
C GLN A 431 -31.24 17.61 -7.20
N GLU A 432 -30.45 18.68 -7.21
CA GLU A 432 -29.81 19.22 -8.41
C GLU A 432 -28.86 18.22 -9.07
N VAL A 433 -28.12 17.43 -8.27
CA VAL A 433 -27.20 16.42 -8.81
C VAL A 433 -27.89 15.07 -9.10
N GLY A 434 -29.22 14.97 -8.98
CA GLY A 434 -30.00 13.78 -9.33
C GLY A 434 -30.11 12.74 -8.23
N ASN A 435 -30.05 13.13 -6.96
CA ASN A 435 -30.21 12.28 -5.77
C ASN A 435 -29.14 11.19 -5.63
N TRP A 436 -29.37 10.17 -4.78
CA TRP A 436 -28.47 9.02 -4.64
C TRP A 436 -28.57 8.09 -5.85
N SER A 437 -27.41 7.70 -6.38
CA SER A 437 -27.33 6.83 -7.56
C SER A 437 -27.51 5.35 -7.17
N GLU A 438 -28.52 4.69 -7.72
CA GLU A 438 -28.83 3.29 -7.40
C GLU A 438 -27.93 2.28 -8.15
N TRP A 439 -27.14 2.72 -9.13
CA TRP A 439 -26.20 1.89 -9.88
C TRP A 439 -24.83 1.72 -9.19
N CYS A 440 -24.48 2.61 -8.26
CA CYS A 440 -23.20 2.63 -7.58
C CYS A 440 -23.33 2.02 -6.18
N ILE A 441 -22.42 1.09 -5.82
CA ILE A 441 -22.46 0.45 -4.51
C ILE A 441 -21.90 1.35 -3.39
N THR A 442 -21.19 2.42 -3.76
CA THR A 442 -20.71 3.50 -2.88
C THR A 442 -21.38 4.81 -3.32
N GLU A 443 -22.67 4.85 -3.13
CA GLU A 443 -23.55 5.96 -3.51
C GLU A 443 -23.16 7.28 -2.84
N ASP A 444 -22.61 7.19 -1.67
CA ASP A 444 -22.10 8.29 -0.86
C ASP A 444 -20.87 8.96 -1.50
N ALA A 445 -19.86 8.20 -1.83
CA ALA A 445 -18.65 8.72 -2.49
C ALA A 445 -18.96 9.26 -3.89
N GLU A 446 -19.86 8.59 -4.63
CA GLU A 446 -20.33 9.06 -5.93
C GLU A 446 -21.11 10.37 -5.83
N LEU A 447 -21.99 10.50 -4.81
CA LEU A 447 -22.72 11.74 -4.54
C LEU A 447 -21.74 12.89 -4.25
N GLY A 448 -20.72 12.65 -3.42
CA GLY A 448 -19.69 13.65 -3.13
C GLY A 448 -18.99 14.16 -4.38
N LEU A 449 -18.64 13.25 -5.30
CA LEU A 449 -18.03 13.62 -6.59
C LEU A 449 -18.99 14.46 -7.46
N LYS A 450 -20.27 14.10 -7.55
CA LYS A 450 -21.27 14.88 -8.29
C LYS A 450 -21.42 16.30 -7.72
N ILE A 451 -21.48 16.42 -6.41
CA ILE A 451 -21.57 17.70 -5.70
C ILE A 451 -20.36 18.59 -6.03
N PHE A 452 -19.15 18.05 -5.99
CA PHE A 452 -17.96 18.80 -6.38
C PHE A 452 -17.95 19.17 -7.87
N ALA A 453 -18.38 18.27 -8.74
CA ALA A 453 -18.48 18.54 -10.19
C ALA A 453 -19.47 19.68 -10.52
N HIS A 454 -20.45 19.96 -9.65
CA HIS A 454 -21.34 21.11 -9.74
C HIS A 454 -20.77 22.39 -9.10
N GLY A 455 -19.60 22.29 -8.42
CA GLY A 455 -18.89 23.45 -7.85
C GLY A 455 -19.27 23.77 -6.42
N TYR A 456 -19.96 22.89 -5.71
CA TYR A 456 -20.26 23.02 -4.29
C TYR A 456 -19.06 22.70 -3.40
N GLU A 457 -19.17 23.08 -2.14
CA GLU A 457 -18.18 22.78 -1.11
C GLU A 457 -18.68 21.73 -0.13
N ALA A 458 -17.70 20.94 0.37
CA ALA A 458 -17.89 20.10 1.55
C ALA A 458 -17.08 20.63 2.73
N ARG A 459 -17.55 20.43 3.96
CA ARG A 459 -16.86 20.79 5.19
C ARG A 459 -16.66 19.56 6.05
N TYR A 460 -15.42 19.36 6.52
CA TYR A 460 -15.08 18.27 7.40
C TYR A 460 -14.76 18.78 8.80
N ILE A 461 -15.48 18.27 9.81
CA ILE A 461 -15.24 18.60 11.21
C ILE A 461 -14.63 17.37 11.89
N PRO A 462 -13.34 17.38 12.24
CA PRO A 462 -12.61 16.20 12.73
C PRO A 462 -12.90 15.90 14.21
N ARG A 463 -14.17 15.89 14.59
CA ARG A 463 -14.68 15.52 15.92
C ARG A 463 -15.68 14.39 15.76
N SER A 464 -15.57 13.35 16.59
CA SER A 464 -16.55 12.26 16.63
C SER A 464 -17.85 12.75 17.24
N TYR A 465 -18.97 12.49 16.57
CA TYR A 465 -20.33 12.80 17.04
C TYR A 465 -21.21 11.55 17.11
N GLY A 466 -20.62 10.38 17.03
CA GLY A 466 -21.33 9.13 17.17
C GLY A 466 -20.43 7.95 16.91
N LYS A 467 -20.85 6.77 17.41
CA LYS A 467 -20.06 5.54 17.35
C LYS A 467 -20.92 4.37 16.89
N GLY A 468 -20.50 3.72 15.82
CA GLY A 468 -21.08 2.49 15.28
C GLY A 468 -20.40 1.23 15.81
N LEU A 469 -20.59 0.14 15.08
CA LEU A 469 -19.96 -1.17 15.35
C LEU A 469 -18.96 -1.53 14.26
N MET A 470 -17.89 -2.20 14.67
CA MET A 470 -16.89 -2.71 13.76
C MET A 470 -17.29 -4.07 13.18
N PRO A 471 -16.75 -4.47 12.03
CA PRO A 471 -16.92 -5.84 11.55
C PRO A 471 -16.41 -6.85 12.56
N ASP A 472 -17.23 -7.85 12.89
CA ASP A 472 -16.91 -8.87 13.91
C ASP A 472 -15.93 -9.94 13.41
N SER A 473 -15.75 -10.06 12.10
CA SER A 473 -14.91 -11.09 11.49
C SER A 473 -14.12 -10.57 10.29
N PHE A 474 -13.02 -11.25 9.99
CA PHE A 474 -12.23 -10.97 8.79
C PHE A 474 -13.06 -11.13 7.50
N SER A 475 -14.01 -12.06 7.46
CA SER A 475 -14.91 -12.24 6.31
C SER A 475 -15.81 -11.02 6.08
N ALA A 476 -16.39 -10.46 7.14
CA ALA A 476 -17.21 -9.26 7.09
C ALA A 476 -16.37 -8.03 6.68
N TYR A 477 -15.18 -7.86 7.28
CA TYR A 477 -14.22 -6.83 6.91
C TYR A 477 -13.82 -6.92 5.43
N LYS A 478 -13.43 -8.11 4.95
CA LYS A 478 -13.06 -8.34 3.54
C LYS A 478 -14.21 -7.98 2.60
N SER A 479 -15.45 -8.36 2.93
CA SER A 479 -16.63 -8.05 2.14
C SER A 479 -16.89 -6.54 2.08
N GLN A 480 -16.70 -5.82 3.18
CA GLN A 480 -16.80 -4.36 3.24
C GLN A 480 -15.73 -3.70 2.36
N ARG A 481 -14.46 -4.12 2.47
CA ARG A 481 -13.37 -3.58 1.63
C ARG A 481 -13.55 -3.87 0.16
N PHE A 482 -14.08 -5.05 -0.16
CA PHE A 482 -14.42 -5.39 -1.55
C PHE A 482 -15.48 -4.44 -2.13
N ARG A 483 -16.55 -4.14 -1.36
CA ARG A 483 -17.58 -3.19 -1.81
C ARG A 483 -16.99 -1.80 -2.06
N TRP A 484 -16.12 -1.31 -1.17
CA TRP A 484 -15.48 0.00 -1.32
C TRP A 484 -14.56 0.08 -2.54
N ALA A 485 -13.72 -0.94 -2.74
CA ALA A 485 -12.85 -1.02 -3.92
C ALA A 485 -13.66 -1.14 -5.22
N TYR A 486 -14.72 -1.97 -5.21
CA TYR A 486 -15.59 -2.13 -6.37
C TYR A 486 -16.32 -0.84 -6.73
N GLY A 487 -16.87 -0.13 -5.74
CA GLY A 487 -17.53 1.16 -5.93
C GLY A 487 -16.57 2.23 -6.47
N ALA A 488 -15.34 2.29 -5.94
CA ALA A 488 -14.33 3.19 -6.48
C ALA A 488 -14.04 2.92 -7.98
N VAL A 489 -13.96 1.65 -8.39
CA VAL A 489 -13.78 1.27 -9.80
C VAL A 489 -15.00 1.64 -10.64
N GLN A 490 -16.24 1.49 -10.11
CA GLN A 490 -17.45 1.95 -10.79
C GLN A 490 -17.41 3.47 -11.04
N ILE A 491 -17.05 4.25 -10.02
CA ILE A 491 -16.91 5.72 -10.11
C ILE A 491 -15.84 6.08 -11.14
N MET A 492 -14.64 5.52 -11.03
CA MET A 492 -13.56 5.79 -11.96
C MET A 492 -13.96 5.51 -13.42
N ARG A 493 -14.66 4.40 -13.66
CA ARG A 493 -15.10 4.03 -15.01
C ARG A 493 -16.13 5.01 -15.57
N ASN A 494 -17.09 5.46 -14.76
CA ASN A 494 -18.16 6.34 -15.22
C ASN A 494 -17.74 7.80 -15.34
N TYR A 495 -16.80 8.26 -14.49
CA TYR A 495 -16.34 9.65 -14.43
C TYR A 495 -14.89 9.84 -14.93
N THR A 496 -14.40 8.89 -15.75
CA THR A 496 -13.02 8.94 -16.30
C THR A 496 -12.72 10.29 -16.98
N GLY A 497 -13.66 10.82 -17.75
CA GLY A 497 -13.50 12.08 -18.48
C GLY A 497 -13.32 13.27 -17.55
N GLU A 498 -14.14 13.37 -16.51
CA GLU A 498 -14.10 14.42 -15.49
C GLU A 498 -12.83 14.33 -14.64
N LEU A 499 -12.47 13.11 -14.22
CA LEU A 499 -11.28 12.85 -13.39
C LEU A 499 -9.98 13.13 -14.15
N LEU A 500 -9.90 12.77 -15.43
CA LEU A 500 -8.75 13.09 -16.29
C LEU A 500 -8.78 14.52 -16.84
N GLY A 501 -9.87 15.27 -16.64
CA GLY A 501 -10.01 16.65 -17.14
C GLY A 501 -10.26 16.75 -18.65
N THR A 502 -10.68 15.64 -19.28
CA THR A 502 -11.04 15.59 -20.70
C THR A 502 -12.53 15.93 -20.95
N ALA A 503 -13.36 15.78 -19.91
CA ALA A 503 -14.76 16.23 -19.92
C ALA A 503 -14.92 17.54 -19.15
N SER A 504 -15.97 18.32 -19.49
CA SER A 504 -16.29 19.56 -18.78
C SER A 504 -16.80 19.26 -17.39
N SER A 505 -16.11 19.72 -16.36
CA SER A 505 -16.55 19.66 -14.97
C SER A 505 -15.92 20.80 -14.17
N ARG A 506 -16.50 21.15 -13.01
CA ARG A 506 -15.94 22.15 -12.10
C ARG A 506 -14.94 21.58 -11.12
N LEU A 507 -14.54 20.32 -11.27
CA LEU A 507 -13.55 19.67 -10.39
C LEU A 507 -12.22 20.38 -10.46
N THR A 508 -11.69 20.74 -9.29
CA THR A 508 -10.34 21.29 -9.12
C THR A 508 -9.28 20.20 -9.30
N VAL A 509 -8.01 20.58 -9.50
CA VAL A 509 -6.90 19.63 -9.55
C VAL A 509 -6.80 18.83 -8.25
N GLY A 510 -7.00 19.47 -7.09
CA GLY A 510 -6.99 18.78 -5.79
C GLY A 510 -8.09 17.73 -5.66
N GLN A 511 -9.31 18.02 -6.16
CA GLN A 511 -10.43 17.06 -6.17
C GLN A 511 -10.22 15.88 -7.13
N ARG A 512 -9.50 16.08 -8.23
CA ARG A 512 -9.12 15.00 -9.15
C ARG A 512 -7.98 14.15 -8.62
N TYR A 513 -7.12 14.75 -7.79
CA TYR A 513 -5.97 14.07 -7.20
C TYR A 513 -6.38 13.12 -6.06
N HIS A 514 -7.39 13.48 -5.24
CA HIS A 514 -7.89 12.73 -4.10
C HIS A 514 -9.13 11.90 -4.43
#